data_b35a05e8ea2222c2c16cbd76d53dbce0
#
_entry.id   b35a05e8ea2222c2c16cbd76d53dbce0
#
_cell.length_a   1.000
_cell.length_b   1.000
_cell.length_c   1.000
_cell.angle_alpha   90.00
_cell.angle_beta   90.00
_cell.angle_gamma   90.00
#
_symmetry.space_group_name_H-M   'P 1'
#
loop_
_entity.id
_entity.type
_entity.pdbx_description
1 polymer ?
#
loop_
_entity_poly.entity_id
_entity_poly.type
_entity_poly.pdbx_seq_one_letter_code
_entity_poly.pdbx_strand_id
1 'polypeptide(L)'
;MQFTKNLFFGVALALLSGSALAAEAKILGYPVPVQKEFKDWQVTCNNLNTCQLNNYADRFSYLYVILKRDAGASGKISLSLLLKPDQQVVYLDGVPFPLDAADWQMDSEPDGDGKFYRHTTRLEVIQRFIQAARNAQQLTLMEPPVAQDEVDGAMVSLSGLSAALLLADERQGRLKNRSALLNIGEGEVSQVPPVPTGQRVDITYHQPSPLSNVAALATAVNEAKKAQLENAECDQKDERIPEKPRAIALTSELALVIFTCIPGPHQVNNELFIAPRNNPQAAKPLELLIFDWDKNALVKMEDMEAKVMNAEYDAKTGTLSHIVQESTVCNLGERAQWIFDGKIFQPVNYQFSNVCGRGKYWPSVWAMPGYPTE
;
A
#
# COMPACT_ATOMS: atom_id res chain seq x y z
N MET A 1 -50.72 -64.12 -25.87
CA MET A 1 -49.38 -63.58 -26.09
C MET A 1 -49.50 -62.08 -26.39
N GLN A 2 -49.44 -61.23 -25.38
CA GLN A 2 -49.62 -59.81 -25.54
C GLN A 2 -48.24 -59.11 -25.42
N PHE A 3 -47.88 -58.39 -26.47
CA PHE A 3 -46.66 -57.53 -26.45
C PHE A 3 -47.04 -56.12 -26.00
N THR A 4 -46.54 -55.73 -24.84
CA THR A 4 -46.62 -54.35 -24.33
C THR A 4 -45.44 -53.55 -24.85
N LYS A 5 -45.68 -52.45 -25.58
CA LYS A 5 -44.74 -51.47 -26.06
C LYS A 5 -44.53 -50.46 -24.92
N ASN A 6 -43.30 -50.40 -24.35
CA ASN A 6 -42.88 -49.34 -23.47
C ASN A 6 -42.39 -48.14 -24.26
N LEU A 7 -43.06 -47.01 -24.09
CA LEU A 7 -42.68 -45.73 -24.65
C LEU A 7 -41.72 -45.05 -23.64
N PHE A 8 -40.45 -44.87 -24.01
CA PHE A 8 -39.51 -44.09 -23.23
C PHE A 8 -39.68 -42.61 -23.61
N PHE A 9 -40.18 -41.80 -22.67
CA PHE A 9 -40.15 -40.35 -22.74
C PHE A 9 -38.78 -39.90 -22.22
N GLY A 10 -37.90 -39.45 -23.11
CA GLY A 10 -36.66 -38.81 -22.76
C GLY A 10 -36.91 -37.33 -22.33
N VAL A 11 -36.77 -37.04 -21.06
CA VAL A 11 -36.73 -35.65 -20.54
C VAL A 11 -35.33 -35.08 -20.78
N ALA A 12 -35.20 -34.17 -21.74
CA ALA A 12 -33.99 -33.41 -21.95
C ALA A 12 -33.90 -32.36 -20.85
N LEU A 13 -33.01 -32.59 -19.88
CA LEU A 13 -32.66 -31.63 -18.83
C LEU A 13 -31.71 -30.61 -19.46
N ALA A 14 -32.21 -29.43 -19.82
CA ALA A 14 -31.42 -28.31 -20.24
C ALA A 14 -30.67 -27.73 -18.98
N LEU A 15 -29.40 -28.06 -18.86
CA LEU A 15 -28.48 -27.40 -17.89
C LEU A 15 -28.28 -25.97 -18.33
N LEU A 16 -29.06 -25.06 -17.78
CA LEU A 16 -28.77 -23.64 -17.76
C LEU A 16 -27.56 -23.43 -16.84
N SER A 17 -26.37 -23.45 -17.43
CA SER A 17 -25.15 -22.94 -16.75
C SER A 17 -25.26 -21.43 -16.64
N GLY A 18 -26.01 -20.98 -15.64
CA GLY A 18 -25.97 -19.61 -15.16
C GLY A 18 -24.59 -19.36 -14.59
N SER A 19 -23.75 -18.67 -15.34
CA SER A 19 -22.56 -18.03 -14.77
C SER A 19 -23.04 -17.00 -13.76
N ALA A 20 -23.12 -17.40 -12.49
CA ALA A 20 -23.26 -16.47 -11.39
C ALA A 20 -21.98 -15.62 -11.39
N LEU A 21 -22.04 -14.42 -11.98
CA LEU A 21 -21.07 -13.37 -11.73
C LEU A 21 -21.11 -13.15 -10.21
N ALA A 22 -20.12 -13.67 -9.51
CA ALA A 22 -19.94 -13.40 -8.11
C ALA A 22 -19.89 -11.87 -7.98
N ALA A 23 -20.84 -11.28 -7.27
CA ALA A 23 -20.85 -9.86 -7.00
C ALA A 23 -19.53 -9.53 -6.28
N GLU A 24 -18.71 -8.70 -6.89
CA GLU A 24 -17.43 -8.30 -6.31
C GLU A 24 -17.70 -7.62 -4.96
N ALA A 25 -17.06 -8.11 -3.90
CA ALA A 25 -17.17 -7.49 -2.58
C ALA A 25 -16.67 -6.04 -2.65
N LYS A 26 -17.37 -5.13 -1.98
CA LYS A 26 -17.06 -3.69 -1.98
C LYS A 26 -17.00 -3.12 -0.58
N ILE A 27 -16.08 -2.17 -0.38
CA ILE A 27 -15.93 -1.39 0.84
C ILE A 27 -16.22 0.07 0.52
N LEU A 28 -17.21 0.66 1.15
CA LEU A 28 -17.66 2.03 0.85
C LEU A 28 -17.94 2.27 -0.65
N GLY A 29 -18.36 1.21 -1.36
CA GLY A 29 -18.59 1.25 -2.81
C GLY A 29 -17.35 0.99 -3.68
N TYR A 30 -16.16 0.90 -3.10
CA TYR A 30 -14.91 0.55 -3.79
C TYR A 30 -14.68 -0.96 -3.86
N PRO A 31 -13.96 -1.47 -4.86
CA PRO A 31 -13.47 -2.84 -4.88
C PRO A 31 -12.63 -3.15 -3.65
N VAL A 32 -12.70 -4.38 -3.16
CA VAL A 32 -11.79 -4.86 -2.11
C VAL A 32 -10.37 -4.90 -2.64
N PRO A 33 -9.38 -4.36 -1.91
CA PRO A 33 -7.97 -4.49 -2.26
C PRO A 33 -7.55 -5.95 -2.40
N VAL A 34 -6.55 -6.20 -3.21
CA VAL A 34 -5.99 -7.53 -3.44
C VAL A 34 -4.49 -7.48 -3.27
N GLN A 35 -3.94 -8.38 -2.45
CA GLN A 35 -2.52 -8.65 -2.40
C GLN A 35 -2.31 -10.14 -2.60
N LYS A 36 -1.44 -10.51 -3.56
CA LYS A 36 -1.12 -11.91 -3.87
C LYS A 36 0.36 -12.08 -4.17
N GLU A 37 0.85 -13.22 -3.76
CA GLU A 37 2.21 -13.68 -4.01
C GLU A 37 2.21 -14.73 -5.13
N PHE A 38 3.13 -14.57 -6.06
CA PHE A 38 3.38 -15.51 -7.14
C PHE A 38 4.86 -15.86 -7.13
N LYS A 39 5.22 -16.89 -6.38
CA LYS A 39 6.62 -17.28 -6.15
C LYS A 39 7.45 -16.09 -5.63
N ASP A 40 8.32 -15.50 -6.47
CA ASP A 40 9.24 -14.44 -6.09
C ASP A 40 8.71 -13.02 -6.38
N TRP A 41 7.41 -12.92 -6.67
CA TRP A 41 6.74 -11.65 -6.97
C TRP A 41 5.50 -11.45 -6.13
N GLN A 42 5.31 -10.21 -5.69
CA GLN A 42 4.07 -9.76 -5.06
C GLN A 42 3.36 -8.77 -5.98
N VAL A 43 2.04 -8.85 -6.02
CA VAL A 43 1.18 -7.83 -6.61
C VAL A 43 0.17 -7.35 -5.59
N THR A 44 0.09 -6.04 -5.43
CA THR A 44 -0.92 -5.36 -4.61
C THR A 44 -1.71 -4.42 -5.49
N CYS A 45 -3.03 -4.61 -5.53
CA CYS A 45 -3.96 -3.67 -6.19
C CYS A 45 -4.89 -3.08 -5.14
N ASN A 46 -4.89 -1.77 -5.00
CA ASN A 46 -5.70 -1.07 -4.01
C ASN A 46 -7.18 -0.95 -4.41
N ASN A 47 -7.97 -0.30 -3.56
CA ASN A 47 -9.39 -0.03 -3.79
C ASN A 47 -9.70 0.83 -5.03
N LEU A 48 -8.71 1.52 -5.60
CA LEU A 48 -8.83 2.27 -6.86
C LEU A 48 -8.34 1.46 -8.06
N ASN A 49 -8.02 0.17 -7.89
CA ASN A 49 -7.36 -0.68 -8.87
C ASN A 49 -6.02 -0.14 -9.39
N THR A 50 -5.34 0.72 -8.61
CA THR A 50 -3.91 0.97 -8.82
C THR A 50 -3.15 -0.26 -8.39
N CYS A 51 -2.36 -0.86 -9.28
CA CYS A 51 -1.61 -2.07 -9.03
C CYS A 51 -0.12 -1.78 -8.97
N GLN A 52 0.55 -2.35 -7.96
CA GLN A 52 2.01 -2.35 -7.83
C GLN A 52 2.50 -3.80 -7.78
N LEU A 53 3.51 -4.08 -8.58
CA LEU A 53 4.21 -5.36 -8.62
C LEU A 53 5.65 -5.13 -8.19
N ASN A 54 6.16 -5.98 -7.33
CA ASN A 54 7.56 -5.95 -6.91
C ASN A 54 8.08 -7.37 -6.68
N ASN A 55 9.37 -7.55 -6.95
CA ASN A 55 10.06 -8.78 -6.60
C ASN A 55 10.37 -8.81 -5.10
N TYR A 56 10.59 -10.01 -4.56
CA TYR A 56 11.19 -10.16 -3.24
C TYR A 56 12.64 -9.72 -3.27
N ALA A 57 13.05 -9.03 -2.24
CA ALA A 57 14.40 -8.59 -2.05
C ALA A 57 14.83 -8.94 -0.61
N ASP A 58 16.05 -9.41 -0.46
CA ASP A 58 16.66 -9.45 0.86
C ASP A 58 17.32 -8.10 1.19
N ARG A 59 17.83 -7.99 2.42
CA ARG A 59 18.52 -6.77 2.88
C ARG A 59 19.79 -6.44 2.10
N PHE A 60 20.33 -7.37 1.32
CA PHE A 60 21.55 -7.21 0.54
C PHE A 60 21.25 -6.98 -0.95
N SER A 61 19.99 -7.02 -1.37
CA SER A 61 19.63 -6.84 -2.77
C SER A 61 20.09 -5.49 -3.31
N TYR A 62 20.85 -5.52 -4.40
CA TYR A 62 21.29 -4.35 -5.15
C TYR A 62 20.38 -4.08 -6.35
N LEU A 63 19.56 -5.04 -6.73
CA LEU A 63 18.60 -4.94 -7.78
C LEU A 63 17.20 -5.13 -7.21
N TYR A 64 16.31 -4.20 -7.49
CA TYR A 64 14.91 -4.27 -7.11
C TYR A 64 14.05 -3.72 -8.23
N VAL A 65 12.96 -4.37 -8.53
CA VAL A 65 12.07 -4.04 -9.65
C VAL A 65 10.70 -3.67 -9.11
N ILE A 66 10.20 -2.51 -9.51
CA ILE A 66 8.86 -2.04 -9.16
C ILE A 66 8.14 -1.66 -10.45
N LEU A 67 6.97 -2.26 -10.68
CA LEU A 67 6.06 -1.82 -11.71
C LEU A 67 4.78 -1.31 -11.05
N LYS A 68 4.41 -0.05 -11.30
CA LYS A 68 3.18 0.56 -10.79
C LYS A 68 2.33 1.04 -11.95
N ARG A 69 1.01 0.77 -11.89
CA ARG A 69 0.06 1.24 -12.89
C ARG A 69 -1.26 1.64 -12.24
N ASP A 70 -1.70 2.86 -12.55
CA ASP A 70 -3.01 3.34 -12.16
C ASP A 70 -4.11 2.72 -13.03
N ALA A 71 -5.32 2.65 -12.50
CA ALA A 71 -6.50 2.21 -13.24
C ALA A 71 -6.97 3.28 -14.25
N GLY A 72 -7.90 2.89 -15.12
CA GLY A 72 -8.47 3.77 -16.14
C GLY A 72 -7.66 3.83 -17.43
N ALA A 73 -8.29 4.24 -18.53
CA ALA A 73 -7.68 4.31 -19.85
C ALA A 73 -6.43 5.19 -19.89
N SER A 74 -6.42 6.30 -19.15
CA SER A 74 -5.31 7.24 -19.02
C SER A 74 -4.43 7.01 -17.78
N GLY A 75 -4.56 5.85 -17.12
CA GLY A 75 -3.81 5.51 -15.93
C GLY A 75 -2.29 5.60 -16.19
N LYS A 76 -1.59 6.29 -15.28
CA LYS A 76 -0.12 6.39 -15.34
C LYS A 76 0.50 5.01 -15.13
N ILE A 77 1.65 4.80 -15.75
CA ILE A 77 2.45 3.58 -15.56
C ILE A 77 3.90 3.96 -15.34
N SER A 78 4.59 3.20 -14.50
CA SER A 78 6.04 3.30 -14.34
C SER A 78 6.64 1.93 -14.09
N LEU A 79 7.83 1.70 -14.66
CA LEU A 79 8.72 0.60 -14.32
C LEU A 79 10.01 1.20 -13.79
N SER A 80 10.38 0.81 -12.57
CA SER A 80 11.54 1.32 -11.85
C SER A 80 12.48 0.17 -11.49
N LEU A 81 13.76 0.37 -11.71
CA LEU A 81 14.84 -0.53 -11.36
C LEU A 81 15.76 0.19 -10.37
N LEU A 82 15.97 -0.38 -9.18
CA LEU A 82 16.97 0.12 -8.24
C LEU A 82 18.35 -0.39 -8.68
N LEU A 83 19.26 0.50 -8.97
CA LEU A 83 20.54 0.20 -9.64
C LEU A 83 21.67 1.07 -9.08
N LYS A 84 22.91 0.68 -9.38
CA LYS A 84 24.05 1.59 -9.25
C LYS A 84 23.95 2.73 -10.27
N PRO A 85 24.49 3.93 -9.98
CA PRO A 85 24.32 5.10 -10.85
C PRO A 85 24.91 4.93 -12.27
N ASP A 86 25.97 4.15 -12.41
CA ASP A 86 26.67 3.89 -13.68
C ASP A 86 26.08 2.71 -14.48
N GLN A 87 25.09 1.99 -13.93
CA GLN A 87 24.47 0.84 -14.60
C GLN A 87 23.62 1.28 -15.79
N GLN A 88 23.98 0.87 -16.99
CA GLN A 88 23.26 1.20 -18.23
C GLN A 88 22.70 -0.01 -18.96
N VAL A 89 23.05 -1.21 -18.53
CA VAL A 89 22.60 -2.47 -19.12
C VAL A 89 22.23 -3.44 -18.01
N VAL A 90 21.13 -4.16 -18.19
CA VAL A 90 20.76 -5.33 -17.37
C VAL A 90 20.70 -6.56 -18.28
N TYR A 91 20.77 -7.74 -17.71
CA TYR A 91 20.83 -8.98 -18.48
C TYR A 91 19.66 -9.88 -18.13
N LEU A 92 18.93 -10.35 -19.14
CA LEU A 92 17.83 -11.31 -19.03
C LEU A 92 18.33 -12.66 -19.51
N ASP A 93 18.58 -13.60 -18.60
CA ASP A 93 19.26 -14.88 -18.87
C ASP A 93 20.55 -14.69 -19.69
N GLY A 94 21.31 -13.64 -19.39
CA GLY A 94 22.54 -13.31 -20.08
C GLY A 94 22.39 -12.50 -21.39
N VAL A 95 21.15 -12.24 -21.83
CA VAL A 95 20.89 -11.39 -22.98
C VAL A 95 20.87 -9.93 -22.52
N PRO A 96 21.73 -9.04 -23.08
CA PRO A 96 21.77 -7.65 -22.65
C PRO A 96 20.50 -6.89 -23.03
N PHE A 97 19.98 -6.13 -22.08
CA PHE A 97 18.89 -5.19 -22.27
C PHE A 97 19.37 -3.79 -21.90
N PRO A 98 19.57 -2.88 -22.90
CA PRO A 98 20.08 -1.54 -22.65
C PRO A 98 19.01 -0.66 -21.97
N LEU A 99 19.47 0.19 -21.06
CA LEU A 99 18.67 1.20 -20.38
C LEU A 99 19.00 2.58 -20.96
N ASP A 100 18.65 2.79 -22.23
CA ASP A 100 18.96 4.01 -22.97
C ASP A 100 18.41 5.26 -22.29
N ALA A 101 19.22 6.30 -22.14
CA ALA A 101 18.85 7.56 -21.50
C ALA A 101 17.66 8.28 -22.17
N ALA A 102 17.36 7.98 -23.43
CA ALA A 102 16.18 8.48 -24.14
C ALA A 102 14.87 7.85 -23.62
N ASP A 103 14.94 6.63 -23.08
CA ASP A 103 13.80 5.84 -22.62
C ASP A 103 13.72 5.78 -21.08
N TRP A 104 14.87 5.84 -20.40
CA TRP A 104 14.99 5.65 -18.96
C TRP A 104 15.59 6.89 -18.30
N GLN A 105 14.89 7.38 -17.30
CA GLN A 105 15.33 8.51 -16.47
C GLN A 105 15.86 7.99 -15.13
N MET A 106 16.82 8.70 -14.56
CA MET A 106 17.36 8.41 -13.24
C MET A 106 16.78 9.41 -12.23
N ASP A 107 16.42 8.95 -11.06
CA ASP A 107 15.99 9.81 -9.95
C ASP A 107 17.12 10.79 -9.60
N SER A 108 16.77 11.97 -9.12
CA SER A 108 17.73 13.01 -8.74
C SER A 108 18.48 12.71 -7.44
N GLU A 109 17.87 11.88 -6.58
CA GLU A 109 18.41 11.56 -5.26
C GLU A 109 18.56 10.05 -5.11
N PRO A 110 19.63 9.59 -4.45
CA PRO A 110 19.83 8.18 -4.14
C PRO A 110 18.89 7.71 -3.04
N ASP A 111 18.74 6.39 -2.91
CA ASP A 111 18.21 5.78 -1.71
C ASP A 111 19.21 5.89 -0.54
N GLY A 112 18.84 5.40 0.65
CA GLY A 112 19.70 5.43 1.84
C GLY A 112 21.04 4.70 1.70
N ASP A 113 21.20 3.84 0.67
CA ASP A 113 22.42 3.08 0.36
C ASP A 113 23.21 3.67 -0.83
N GLY A 114 22.85 4.86 -1.31
CA GLY A 114 23.53 5.52 -2.44
C GLY A 114 23.20 4.94 -3.82
N LYS A 115 22.10 4.20 -3.95
CA LYS A 115 21.59 3.66 -5.21
C LYS A 115 20.50 4.56 -5.78
N PHE A 116 20.29 4.48 -7.08
CA PHE A 116 19.29 5.29 -7.77
C PHE A 116 18.23 4.40 -8.41
N TYR A 117 16.99 4.89 -8.42
CA TYR A 117 15.99 4.32 -9.30
C TYR A 117 16.18 4.86 -10.71
N ARG A 118 16.31 3.93 -11.65
CA ARG A 118 16.18 4.23 -13.07
C ARG A 118 14.79 3.79 -13.50
N HIS A 119 14.02 4.72 -14.02
CA HIS A 119 12.60 4.46 -14.31
C HIS A 119 12.22 4.90 -15.73
N THR A 120 11.15 4.29 -16.23
CA THR A 120 10.46 4.70 -17.45
C THR A 120 8.95 4.75 -17.23
N THR A 121 8.28 5.72 -17.87
CA THR A 121 6.82 5.84 -17.89
C THR A 121 6.25 5.57 -19.28
N ARG A 122 7.08 5.20 -20.23
CA ARG A 122 6.69 4.93 -21.63
C ARG A 122 6.19 3.49 -21.74
N LEU A 123 4.89 3.33 -22.03
CA LEU A 123 4.25 2.02 -22.10
C LEU A 123 4.94 1.07 -23.08
N GLU A 124 5.34 1.56 -24.25
CA GLU A 124 6.03 0.76 -25.27
C GLU A 124 7.41 0.25 -24.81
N VAL A 125 8.11 1.02 -23.98
CA VAL A 125 9.40 0.62 -23.39
C VAL A 125 9.17 -0.46 -22.34
N ILE A 126 8.15 -0.27 -21.49
CA ILE A 126 7.75 -1.24 -20.46
C ILE A 126 7.31 -2.55 -21.11
N GLN A 127 6.47 -2.49 -22.14
CA GLN A 127 6.03 -3.68 -22.88
C GLN A 127 7.20 -4.42 -23.52
N ARG A 128 8.17 -3.68 -24.12
CA ARG A 128 9.39 -4.28 -24.67
C ARG A 128 10.23 -4.99 -23.61
N PHE A 129 10.39 -4.37 -22.42
CA PHE A 129 11.07 -5.00 -21.29
C PHE A 129 10.34 -6.28 -20.85
N ILE A 130 9.02 -6.23 -20.66
CA ILE A 130 8.21 -7.37 -20.25
C ILE A 130 8.26 -8.50 -21.29
N GLN A 131 8.21 -8.18 -22.60
CA GLN A 131 8.32 -9.21 -23.64
C GLN A 131 9.68 -9.91 -23.62
N ALA A 132 10.76 -9.21 -23.29
CA ALA A 132 12.08 -9.81 -23.09
C ALA A 132 12.14 -10.64 -21.78
N ALA A 133 11.52 -10.16 -20.70
CA ALA A 133 11.55 -10.77 -19.38
C ALA A 133 10.61 -11.98 -19.23
N ARG A 134 9.51 -12.06 -19.98
CA ARG A 134 8.40 -13.02 -19.76
C ARG A 134 8.80 -14.49 -19.80
N ASN A 135 9.86 -14.84 -20.55
CA ASN A 135 10.35 -16.21 -20.70
C ASN A 135 11.71 -16.40 -20.02
N ALA A 136 12.33 -15.34 -19.52
CA ALA A 136 13.59 -15.41 -18.80
C ALA A 136 13.36 -15.90 -17.36
N GLN A 137 14.40 -16.53 -16.79
CA GLN A 137 14.40 -17.03 -15.42
C GLN A 137 14.89 -15.97 -14.44
N GLN A 138 15.80 -15.11 -14.89
CA GLN A 138 16.47 -14.15 -14.02
C GLN A 138 16.80 -12.85 -14.75
N LEU A 139 16.85 -11.78 -13.97
CA LEU A 139 17.38 -10.46 -14.35
C LEU A 139 18.63 -10.21 -13.51
N THR A 140 19.76 -9.87 -14.13
CA THR A 140 21.03 -9.62 -13.46
C THR A 140 21.66 -8.29 -13.84
N LEU A 141 22.53 -7.77 -12.98
CA LEU A 141 23.30 -6.55 -13.25
C LEU A 141 24.62 -6.82 -14.00
N MET A 142 25.07 -8.05 -14.02
CA MET A 142 26.38 -8.44 -14.57
C MET A 142 26.20 -9.39 -15.75
N GLU A 143 27.14 -9.30 -16.69
CA GLU A 143 27.23 -10.22 -17.82
C GLU A 143 27.69 -11.60 -17.34
N PRO A 144 27.00 -12.69 -17.73
CA PRO A 144 27.41 -14.04 -17.39
C PRO A 144 28.75 -14.47 -18.07
N PRO A 145 29.50 -15.39 -17.48
CA PRO A 145 29.24 -16.09 -16.23
C PRO A 145 29.57 -15.25 -14.99
N VAL A 146 28.66 -15.24 -14.03
CA VAL A 146 28.84 -14.55 -12.74
C VAL A 146 29.16 -15.59 -11.66
N ALA A 147 30.17 -15.32 -10.84
CA ALA A 147 30.49 -16.16 -9.70
C ALA A 147 29.33 -16.15 -8.67
N GLN A 148 29.07 -17.29 -8.01
CA GLN A 148 27.89 -17.45 -7.14
C GLN A 148 27.89 -16.46 -5.96
N ASP A 149 29.04 -16.07 -5.47
CA ASP A 149 29.24 -15.08 -4.42
C ASP A 149 29.08 -13.63 -4.86
N GLU A 150 29.13 -13.38 -6.17
CA GLU A 150 28.89 -12.06 -6.78
C GLU A 150 27.43 -11.87 -7.20
N VAL A 151 26.65 -12.96 -7.29
CA VAL A 151 25.24 -12.96 -7.67
C VAL A 151 24.34 -12.46 -6.54
N ASP A 152 24.76 -12.66 -5.30
CA ASP A 152 23.99 -12.30 -4.12
C ASP A 152 23.68 -10.78 -4.11
N GLY A 153 22.38 -10.46 -4.24
CA GLY A 153 21.86 -9.10 -4.29
C GLY A 153 21.88 -8.43 -5.68
N ALA A 154 22.57 -8.98 -6.68
CA ALA A 154 22.63 -8.44 -8.04
C ALA A 154 21.69 -9.16 -9.02
N MET A 155 20.83 -10.03 -8.51
CA MET A 155 19.89 -10.84 -9.28
C MET A 155 18.46 -10.70 -8.77
N VAL A 156 17.52 -10.71 -9.71
CA VAL A 156 16.09 -10.86 -9.45
C VAL A 156 15.58 -12.10 -10.16
N SER A 157 14.94 -13.01 -9.44
CA SER A 157 14.18 -14.09 -10.04
C SER A 157 12.96 -13.55 -10.77
N LEU A 158 12.74 -13.98 -12.00
CA LEU A 158 11.55 -13.65 -12.80
C LEU A 158 10.43 -14.69 -12.65
N SER A 159 10.65 -15.69 -11.76
CA SER A 159 9.66 -16.72 -11.47
C SER A 159 8.42 -16.10 -10.78
N GLY A 160 7.27 -16.19 -11.44
CA GLY A 160 6.01 -15.59 -10.96
C GLY A 160 5.65 -14.25 -11.62
N LEU A 161 6.59 -13.56 -12.26
CA LEU A 161 6.34 -12.27 -12.92
C LEU A 161 5.14 -12.32 -13.87
N SER A 162 5.06 -13.32 -14.75
CA SER A 162 3.97 -13.44 -15.72
C SER A 162 2.60 -13.59 -15.05
N ALA A 163 2.51 -14.33 -13.94
CA ALA A 163 1.25 -14.48 -13.18
C ALA A 163 0.86 -13.17 -12.47
N ALA A 164 1.84 -12.47 -11.90
CA ALA A 164 1.63 -11.16 -11.29
C ALA A 164 1.13 -10.11 -12.31
N LEU A 165 1.74 -10.05 -13.49
CA LEU A 165 1.33 -9.19 -14.60
C LEU A 165 -0.09 -9.51 -15.08
N LEU A 166 -0.41 -10.80 -15.19
CA LEU A 166 -1.75 -11.25 -15.62
C LEU A 166 -2.83 -10.80 -14.63
N LEU A 167 -2.59 -10.95 -13.32
CA LEU A 167 -3.53 -10.48 -12.30
C LEU A 167 -3.73 -8.96 -12.38
N ALA A 168 -2.67 -8.18 -12.58
CA ALA A 168 -2.77 -6.73 -12.72
C ALA A 168 -3.57 -6.33 -13.99
N ASP A 169 -3.34 -7.00 -15.13
CA ASP A 169 -4.10 -6.78 -16.36
C ASP A 169 -5.57 -7.15 -16.19
N GLU A 170 -5.87 -8.28 -15.54
CA GLU A 170 -7.23 -8.74 -15.24
C GLU A 170 -7.95 -7.73 -14.32
N ARG A 171 -7.31 -7.36 -13.21
CA ARG A 171 -7.88 -6.44 -12.21
C ARG A 171 -8.23 -5.07 -12.79
N GLN A 172 -7.48 -4.62 -13.80
CA GLN A 172 -7.67 -3.35 -14.48
C GLN A 172 -8.52 -3.47 -15.77
N GLY A 173 -9.04 -4.66 -16.10
CA GLY A 173 -9.84 -4.90 -17.30
C GLY A 173 -9.04 -4.71 -18.61
N ARG A 174 -7.73 -5.04 -18.60
CA ARG A 174 -6.82 -4.84 -19.74
C ARG A 174 -6.49 -6.13 -20.51
N LEU A 175 -7.08 -7.26 -20.14
CA LEU A 175 -6.86 -8.51 -20.87
C LEU A 175 -7.20 -8.33 -22.36
N LYS A 176 -6.28 -8.75 -23.24
CA LYS A 176 -6.38 -8.60 -24.71
C LYS A 176 -6.49 -7.16 -25.21
N ASN A 177 -6.16 -6.18 -24.38
CA ASN A 177 -6.11 -4.75 -24.74
C ASN A 177 -4.72 -4.38 -25.26
N ARG A 178 -4.61 -3.34 -26.07
CA ARG A 178 -3.31 -2.79 -26.53
C ARG A 178 -2.43 -2.27 -25.40
N SER A 179 -3.05 -1.90 -24.28
CA SER A 179 -2.35 -1.46 -23.07
C SER A 179 -2.07 -2.58 -22.06
N ALA A 180 -2.33 -3.86 -22.42
CA ALA A 180 -1.95 -4.99 -21.57
C ALA A 180 -0.43 -5.08 -21.40
N LEU A 181 0.01 -5.58 -20.25
CA LEU A 181 1.43 -5.75 -19.94
C LEU A 181 1.96 -7.09 -20.46
N LEU A 182 1.22 -8.16 -20.19
CA LEU A 182 1.69 -9.51 -20.55
C LEU A 182 1.24 -9.94 -21.95
N ASN A 183 -0.07 -9.97 -22.19
CA ASN A 183 -0.67 -10.44 -23.42
C ASN A 183 -1.31 -9.29 -24.17
N ILE A 184 -0.49 -8.55 -24.92
CA ILE A 184 -0.92 -7.41 -25.74
C ILE A 184 -1.89 -7.93 -26.81
N GLY A 185 -3.08 -7.34 -26.87
CA GLY A 185 -4.12 -7.69 -27.84
C GLY A 185 -4.53 -6.50 -28.70
N GLU A 186 -5.67 -6.65 -29.41
CA GLU A 186 -6.18 -5.63 -30.33
C GLU A 186 -7.21 -4.69 -29.70
N GLY A 187 -7.64 -4.95 -28.46
CA GLY A 187 -8.66 -4.12 -27.77
C GLY A 187 -8.19 -2.68 -27.59
N GLU A 188 -9.09 -1.74 -27.85
CA GLU A 188 -8.78 -0.32 -27.75
C GLU A 188 -8.61 0.14 -26.30
N VAL A 189 -7.67 1.06 -26.06
CA VAL A 189 -7.38 1.61 -24.73
C VAL A 189 -8.61 2.29 -24.13
N SER A 190 -9.46 2.90 -24.95
CA SER A 190 -10.71 3.53 -24.53
C SER A 190 -11.74 2.57 -23.91
N GLN A 191 -11.59 1.26 -24.13
CA GLN A 191 -12.46 0.22 -23.56
C GLN A 191 -12.04 -0.18 -22.13
N VAL A 192 -10.89 0.29 -21.65
CA VAL A 192 -10.44 0.02 -20.28
C VAL A 192 -11.43 0.66 -19.29
N PRO A 193 -11.91 -0.08 -18.26
CA PRO A 193 -12.82 0.46 -17.28
C PRO A 193 -12.26 1.72 -16.59
N PRO A 194 -13.10 2.68 -16.23
CA PRO A 194 -12.68 3.87 -15.49
C PRO A 194 -12.15 3.49 -14.11
N VAL A 195 -11.46 4.42 -13.46
CA VAL A 195 -11.06 4.29 -12.05
C VAL A 195 -12.30 4.01 -11.20
N PRO A 196 -12.30 3.02 -10.32
CA PRO A 196 -13.41 2.74 -9.43
C PRO A 196 -13.82 3.98 -8.63
N THR A 197 -15.12 4.14 -8.44
CA THR A 197 -15.69 5.21 -7.64
C THR A 197 -16.47 4.64 -6.47
N GLY A 198 -16.42 5.31 -5.34
CA GLY A 198 -17.15 4.95 -4.12
C GLY A 198 -17.50 6.19 -3.32
N GLN A 199 -17.81 6.02 -2.06
CA GLN A 199 -18.13 7.13 -1.17
C GLN A 199 -16.90 8.04 -1.04
N ARG A 200 -17.08 9.30 -1.43
CA ARG A 200 -16.08 10.35 -1.21
C ARG A 200 -16.32 10.97 0.17
N VAL A 201 -15.25 11.22 0.88
CA VAL A 201 -15.26 12.09 2.05
C VAL A 201 -14.79 13.45 1.59
N ASP A 202 -15.64 14.46 1.76
CA ASP A 202 -15.23 15.84 1.51
C ASP A 202 -14.43 16.33 2.72
N ILE A 203 -13.12 16.37 2.55
CA ILE A 203 -12.20 16.75 3.61
C ILE A 203 -11.74 18.17 3.37
N THR A 204 -12.52 19.12 3.87
CA THR A 204 -12.07 20.50 3.94
C THR A 204 -11.48 20.74 5.33
N TYR A 205 -10.16 20.65 5.44
CA TYR A 205 -9.49 20.97 6.68
C TYR A 205 -9.36 22.48 6.86
N HIS A 206 -9.85 22.97 8.00
CA HIS A 206 -9.65 24.34 8.43
C HIS A 206 -8.78 24.36 9.68
N GLN A 207 -7.61 24.96 9.59
CA GLN A 207 -6.71 25.09 10.73
C GLN A 207 -7.42 25.88 11.86
N PRO A 208 -7.64 25.27 13.03
CA PRO A 208 -8.34 25.90 14.12
C PRO A 208 -7.43 26.92 14.85
N SER A 209 -8.05 27.80 15.65
CA SER A 209 -7.31 28.66 16.54
C SER A 209 -6.44 27.84 17.51
N PRO A 210 -5.20 28.27 17.75
CA PRO A 210 -4.28 27.58 18.65
C PRO A 210 -4.87 27.38 20.06
N LEU A 211 -4.38 26.38 20.77
CA LEU A 211 -4.71 26.17 22.17
C LEU A 211 -3.99 27.21 23.03
N SER A 212 -4.73 27.88 23.91
CA SER A 212 -4.13 28.86 24.86
C SER A 212 -3.36 28.20 26.00
N ASN A 213 -3.70 26.94 26.33
CA ASN A 213 -3.10 26.24 27.48
C ASN A 213 -2.89 24.76 27.19
N VAL A 214 -1.93 24.45 26.33
CA VAL A 214 -1.59 23.09 25.89
C VAL A 214 -1.24 22.18 27.07
N ALA A 215 -0.38 22.65 27.98
CA ALA A 215 0.11 21.84 29.10
C ALA A 215 -1.01 21.48 30.09
N ALA A 216 -1.88 22.44 30.43
CA ALA A 216 -2.98 22.18 31.37
C ALA A 216 -4.02 21.21 30.78
N LEU A 217 -4.30 21.31 29.48
CA LEU A 217 -5.21 20.38 28.82
C LEU A 217 -4.63 18.96 28.80
N ALA A 218 -3.37 18.79 28.43
CA ALA A 218 -2.68 17.50 28.44
C ALA A 218 -2.62 16.90 29.85
N THR A 219 -2.31 17.72 30.88
CA THR A 219 -2.30 17.29 32.28
C THR A 219 -3.68 16.83 32.76
N ALA A 220 -4.74 17.56 32.41
CA ALA A 220 -6.10 17.19 32.82
C ALA A 220 -6.57 15.88 32.16
N VAL A 221 -6.19 15.62 30.92
CA VAL A 221 -6.44 14.34 30.25
C VAL A 221 -5.61 13.21 30.89
N ASN A 222 -4.35 13.47 31.20
CA ASN A 222 -3.48 12.49 31.88
C ASN A 222 -4.09 12.02 33.21
N GLU A 223 -4.53 12.97 34.05
CA GLU A 223 -5.16 12.64 35.34
C GLU A 223 -6.47 11.84 35.15
N ALA A 224 -7.30 12.24 34.18
CA ALA A 224 -8.56 11.57 33.89
C ALA A 224 -8.41 10.16 33.30
N LYS A 225 -7.30 9.88 32.60
CA LYS A 225 -7.01 8.62 31.92
C LYS A 225 -5.86 7.83 32.54
N LYS A 226 -5.47 8.19 33.75
CA LYS A 226 -4.30 7.65 34.44
C LYS A 226 -4.24 6.12 34.40
N ALA A 227 -5.31 5.43 34.83
CA ALA A 227 -5.33 3.96 34.84
C ALA A 227 -5.18 3.32 33.44
N GLN A 228 -5.77 3.94 32.40
CA GLN A 228 -5.60 3.48 31.04
C GLN A 228 -4.16 3.68 30.56
N LEU A 229 -3.58 4.85 30.84
CA LEU A 229 -2.20 5.17 30.45
C LEU A 229 -1.18 4.29 31.18
N GLU A 230 -1.39 4.00 32.47
CA GLU A 230 -0.55 3.06 33.24
C GLU A 230 -0.60 1.65 32.65
N ASN A 231 -1.80 1.16 32.30
CA ASN A 231 -1.97 -0.17 31.68
C ASN A 231 -1.35 -0.26 30.28
N ALA A 232 -1.28 0.86 29.55
CA ALA A 232 -0.67 0.95 28.22
C ALA A 232 0.85 1.26 28.27
N GLU A 233 1.44 1.28 29.48
CA GLU A 233 2.84 1.67 29.70
C GLU A 233 3.17 3.09 29.22
N CYS A 234 2.21 4.01 29.36
CA CYS A 234 2.30 5.42 28.98
C CYS A 234 2.27 6.36 30.17
N ASP A 235 2.68 5.91 31.37
CA ASP A 235 2.74 6.76 32.56
C ASP A 235 3.81 7.84 32.39
N GLN A 236 3.38 9.10 32.31
CA GLN A 236 4.26 10.27 32.11
C GLN A 236 5.21 10.56 33.27
N LYS A 237 5.14 9.79 34.35
CA LYS A 237 6.13 9.82 35.45
C LYS A 237 7.29 8.85 35.24
N ASP A 238 7.18 7.97 34.24
CA ASP A 238 8.26 7.03 33.90
C ASP A 238 9.38 7.78 33.19
N GLU A 239 10.58 7.74 33.77
CA GLU A 239 11.77 8.43 33.24
C GLU A 239 12.23 7.89 31.88
N ARG A 240 11.76 6.70 31.48
CA ARG A 240 12.03 6.10 30.17
C ARG A 240 11.25 6.78 29.04
N ILE A 241 10.21 7.57 29.37
CA ILE A 241 9.41 8.29 28.39
C ILE A 241 10.00 9.69 28.20
N PRO A 242 10.71 9.96 27.09
CA PRO A 242 11.44 11.20 26.92
C PRO A 242 10.55 12.39 26.52
N GLU A 243 9.36 12.11 25.98
CA GLU A 243 8.48 13.13 25.39
C GLU A 243 7.31 13.47 26.31
N LYS A 244 7.04 14.76 26.45
CA LYS A 244 5.83 15.23 27.14
C LYS A 244 4.62 15.05 26.26
N PRO A 245 3.42 14.86 26.87
CA PRO A 245 2.18 14.78 26.10
C PRO A 245 1.99 16.02 25.22
N ARG A 246 1.52 15.78 23.99
CA ARG A 246 1.21 16.85 23.04
C ARG A 246 -0.30 17.05 22.97
N ALA A 247 -0.77 18.27 23.12
CA ALA A 247 -2.16 18.63 22.86
C ALA A 247 -2.23 19.59 21.66
N ILE A 248 -3.07 19.27 20.69
CA ILE A 248 -3.17 19.93 19.40
C ILE A 248 -4.62 20.30 19.15
N ALA A 249 -4.89 21.53 18.71
CA ALA A 249 -6.22 21.96 18.37
C ALA A 249 -6.72 21.22 17.11
N LEU A 250 -7.93 20.63 17.17
CA LEU A 250 -8.63 20.06 16.01
C LEU A 250 -9.74 20.99 15.53
N THR A 251 -10.49 21.56 16.46
CA THR A 251 -11.53 22.58 16.20
C THR A 251 -11.48 23.66 17.30
N SER A 252 -12.44 24.58 17.30
CA SER A 252 -12.63 25.48 18.45
C SER A 252 -13.02 24.75 19.74
N GLU A 253 -13.57 23.54 19.63
CA GLU A 253 -14.13 22.77 20.74
C GLU A 253 -13.33 21.50 21.09
N LEU A 254 -12.60 20.95 20.16
CA LEU A 254 -11.90 19.67 20.28
C LEU A 254 -10.39 19.83 20.16
N ALA A 255 -9.69 18.98 20.89
CA ALA A 255 -8.24 18.82 20.79
C ALA A 255 -7.89 17.32 20.65
N LEU A 256 -6.82 17.04 19.91
CA LEU A 256 -6.12 15.76 19.92
C LEU A 256 -5.05 15.80 21.03
N VAL A 257 -5.02 14.79 21.87
CA VAL A 257 -3.95 14.63 22.87
C VAL A 257 -3.23 13.32 22.59
N ILE A 258 -1.91 13.40 22.42
CA ILE A 258 -1.03 12.28 22.10
C ILE A 258 -0.10 12.06 23.31
N PHE A 259 -0.14 10.84 23.84
CA PHE A 259 0.78 10.37 24.85
C PHE A 259 1.79 9.42 24.24
N THR A 260 3.05 9.66 24.50
CA THR A 260 4.14 8.76 24.20
C THR A 260 4.24 7.71 25.28
N CYS A 261 4.34 6.43 24.89
CA CYS A 261 4.50 5.31 25.82
C CYS A 261 5.98 4.90 25.90
N ILE A 262 6.27 3.88 26.72
CA ILE A 262 7.65 3.38 26.83
C ILE A 262 8.14 2.98 25.44
N PRO A 263 9.26 3.55 24.97
CA PRO A 263 9.77 3.24 23.65
C PRO A 263 10.33 1.82 23.57
N GLY A 264 9.98 1.13 22.49
CA GLY A 264 10.70 -0.08 22.07
C GLY A 264 12.05 0.26 21.43
N PRO A 265 12.81 -0.74 20.96
CA PRO A 265 14.15 -0.51 20.40
C PRO A 265 14.18 0.44 19.19
N HIS A 266 13.09 0.48 18.40
CA HIS A 266 13.04 1.23 17.13
C HIS A 266 11.74 1.99 16.92
N GLN A 267 10.74 1.81 17.78
CA GLN A 267 9.39 2.34 17.58
C GLN A 267 8.77 2.75 18.92
N VAL A 268 7.87 3.69 18.86
CA VAL A 268 7.18 4.25 20.01
C VAL A 268 5.68 4.02 19.87
N ASN A 269 5.07 3.37 20.86
CA ASN A 269 3.62 3.32 21.00
C ASN A 269 3.07 4.68 21.42
N ASN A 270 1.88 5.00 20.93
CA ASN A 270 1.18 6.21 21.30
C ASN A 270 -0.26 5.89 21.73
N GLU A 271 -0.71 6.50 22.81
CA GLU A 271 -2.11 6.58 23.20
C GLU A 271 -2.69 7.93 22.80
N LEU A 272 -3.81 7.90 22.07
CA LEU A 272 -4.41 9.09 21.48
C LEU A 272 -5.83 9.30 22.00
N PHE A 273 -6.15 10.53 22.35
CA PHE A 273 -7.46 10.92 22.84
C PHE A 273 -8.01 12.13 22.11
N ILE A 274 -9.33 12.11 21.89
CA ILE A 274 -10.09 13.32 21.55
C ILE A 274 -10.64 13.92 22.83
N ALA A 275 -10.26 15.16 23.13
CA ALA A 275 -10.65 15.86 24.35
C ALA A 275 -11.47 17.11 24.02
N PRO A 276 -12.64 17.32 24.64
CA PRO A 276 -13.29 18.63 24.64
C PRO A 276 -12.41 19.68 25.32
N ARG A 277 -12.15 20.81 24.68
CA ARG A 277 -11.22 21.85 25.17
C ARG A 277 -11.66 22.49 26.49
N ASN A 278 -12.97 22.55 26.73
CA ASN A 278 -13.60 23.09 27.94
C ASN A 278 -13.86 22.03 29.03
N ASN A 279 -13.74 20.73 28.72
CA ASN A 279 -13.92 19.63 29.64
C ASN A 279 -12.99 18.46 29.31
N PRO A 280 -11.67 18.61 29.51
CA PRO A 280 -10.68 17.60 29.13
C PRO A 280 -10.84 16.27 29.88
N GLN A 281 -11.50 16.24 31.04
CA GLN A 281 -11.82 14.99 31.77
C GLN A 281 -12.77 14.07 30.95
N ALA A 282 -13.57 14.64 30.05
CA ALA A 282 -14.45 13.87 29.15
C ALA A 282 -13.73 13.34 27.91
N ALA A 283 -12.39 13.38 27.87
CA ALA A 283 -11.60 12.81 26.78
C ALA A 283 -11.95 11.34 26.51
N LYS A 284 -11.98 10.95 25.25
CA LYS A 284 -12.22 9.57 24.79
C LYS A 284 -11.04 9.08 23.97
N PRO A 285 -10.74 7.77 24.00
CA PRO A 285 -9.78 7.18 23.07
C PRO A 285 -10.14 7.55 21.63
N LEU A 286 -9.12 7.81 20.81
CA LEU A 286 -9.30 8.08 19.41
C LEU A 286 -9.60 6.77 18.67
N GLU A 287 -10.76 6.72 17.99
CA GLU A 287 -11.10 5.61 17.12
C GLU A 287 -10.55 5.87 15.70
N LEU A 288 -9.73 4.94 15.20
CA LEU A 288 -9.17 4.97 13.86
C LEU A 288 -9.59 3.72 13.09
N LEU A 289 -9.88 3.88 11.81
CA LEU A 289 -10.17 2.76 10.92
C LEU A 289 -8.93 2.39 10.12
N ILE A 290 -8.65 1.09 10.02
CA ILE A 290 -7.58 0.51 9.22
C ILE A 290 -8.11 -0.68 8.42
N PHE A 291 -7.43 -1.07 7.34
CA PHE A 291 -7.85 -2.21 6.54
C PHE A 291 -7.42 -3.52 7.19
N ASP A 292 -8.39 -4.40 7.42
CA ASP A 292 -8.20 -5.76 7.93
C ASP A 292 -8.26 -6.75 6.77
N TRP A 293 -7.17 -7.47 6.52
CA TRP A 293 -7.04 -8.44 5.44
C TRP A 293 -7.91 -9.69 5.64
N ASP A 294 -8.12 -10.11 6.88
CA ASP A 294 -8.93 -11.30 7.20
C ASP A 294 -10.42 -11.02 6.99
N LYS A 295 -10.85 -9.82 7.38
CA LYS A 295 -12.24 -9.39 7.23
C LYS A 295 -12.52 -8.75 5.88
N ASN A 296 -11.51 -8.41 5.10
CA ASN A 296 -11.61 -7.63 3.87
C ASN A 296 -12.44 -6.35 4.06
N ALA A 297 -12.17 -5.62 5.12
CA ALA A 297 -12.97 -4.47 5.55
C ALA A 297 -12.11 -3.42 6.26
N LEU A 298 -12.62 -2.18 6.28
CA LEU A 298 -12.12 -1.18 7.24
C LEU A 298 -12.73 -1.47 8.61
N VAL A 299 -11.88 -1.68 9.60
CA VAL A 299 -12.25 -1.97 10.99
C VAL A 299 -11.57 -1.00 11.94
N LYS A 300 -12.05 -0.91 13.18
CA LYS A 300 -11.34 -0.14 14.19
C LYS A 300 -10.01 -0.81 14.54
N MET A 301 -8.95 -0.03 14.70
CA MET A 301 -7.64 -0.55 15.10
C MET A 301 -7.71 -1.31 16.45
N GLU A 302 -8.52 -0.86 17.39
CA GLU A 302 -8.74 -1.53 18.67
C GLU A 302 -9.29 -2.96 18.51
N ASP A 303 -10.13 -3.22 17.50
CA ASP A 303 -10.69 -4.55 17.21
C ASP A 303 -9.62 -5.53 16.67
N MET A 304 -8.46 -5.04 16.27
CA MET A 304 -7.29 -5.81 15.82
C MET A 304 -6.21 -5.89 16.91
N GLU A 305 -6.46 -5.34 18.10
CA GLU A 305 -5.44 -5.14 19.15
C GLU A 305 -4.22 -4.31 18.64
N ALA A 306 -4.43 -3.57 17.56
CA ALA A 306 -3.39 -2.75 16.94
C ALA A 306 -3.23 -1.42 17.69
N LYS A 307 -1.98 -1.00 17.88
CA LYS A 307 -1.62 0.27 18.53
C LYS A 307 -1.14 1.27 17.50
N VAL A 308 -1.39 2.56 17.75
CA VAL A 308 -0.82 3.61 16.93
C VAL A 308 0.66 3.75 17.26
N MET A 309 1.51 3.55 16.26
CA MET A 309 2.97 3.60 16.40
C MET A 309 3.52 4.85 15.73
N ASN A 310 4.52 5.49 16.36
CA ASN A 310 5.21 6.65 15.84
C ASN A 310 4.24 7.74 15.33
N ALA A 311 3.22 8.06 16.15
CA ALA A 311 2.15 8.96 15.77
C ALA A 311 2.65 10.38 15.52
N GLU A 312 2.39 10.93 14.34
CA GLU A 312 2.65 12.31 13.99
C GLU A 312 1.39 12.99 13.49
N TYR A 313 1.19 14.24 13.89
CA TYR A 313 0.07 15.05 13.41
C TYR A 313 0.59 16.34 12.78
N ASP A 314 0.29 16.49 11.51
CA ASP A 314 0.56 17.75 10.80
C ASP A 314 -0.66 18.69 10.93
N ALA A 315 -0.49 19.72 11.75
CA ALA A 315 -1.55 20.70 11.97
C ALA A 315 -1.85 21.59 10.76
N LYS A 316 -1.01 21.60 9.72
CA LYS A 316 -1.26 22.37 8.50
C LYS A 316 -2.22 21.65 7.57
N THR A 317 -2.12 20.34 7.50
CA THR A 317 -2.92 19.50 6.62
C THR A 317 -4.05 18.77 7.36
N GLY A 318 -4.01 18.71 8.69
CA GLY A 318 -4.95 17.94 9.50
C GLY A 318 -4.68 16.43 9.45
N THR A 319 -3.48 16.02 9.02
CA THR A 319 -3.13 14.63 8.81
C THR A 319 -2.50 14.02 10.05
N LEU A 320 -3.08 12.93 10.51
CA LEU A 320 -2.48 12.02 11.49
C LEU A 320 -1.80 10.87 10.73
N SER A 321 -0.56 10.59 11.07
CA SER A 321 0.23 9.51 10.48
C SER A 321 0.60 8.46 11.52
N HIS A 322 0.70 7.22 11.06
CA HIS A 322 1.15 6.05 11.79
C HIS A 322 2.14 5.27 10.92
N ILE A 323 3.19 4.75 11.51
CA ILE A 323 4.13 3.89 10.82
C ILE A 323 4.62 2.77 11.74
N VAL A 324 4.46 1.53 11.28
CA VAL A 324 5.14 0.36 11.82
C VAL A 324 6.20 -0.07 10.83
N GLN A 325 7.44 -0.14 11.29
CA GLN A 325 8.55 -0.63 10.48
C GLN A 325 9.19 -1.81 11.20
N GLU A 326 8.94 -3.01 10.70
CA GLU A 326 9.45 -4.26 11.30
C GLU A 326 10.95 -4.47 11.01
N SER A 327 11.48 -3.75 10.03
CA SER A 327 12.87 -3.82 9.62
C SER A 327 13.46 -2.42 9.41
N THR A 328 14.68 -2.20 9.87
CA THR A 328 15.44 -0.96 9.62
C THR A 328 16.16 -0.95 8.27
N VAL A 329 16.18 -2.09 7.56
CA VAL A 329 16.94 -2.27 6.31
C VAL A 329 16.06 -2.43 5.08
N CYS A 330 14.74 -2.59 5.25
CA CYS A 330 13.79 -2.70 4.15
C CYS A 330 12.38 -2.25 4.57
N ASN A 331 11.53 -2.02 3.58
CA ASN A 331 10.14 -1.65 3.80
C ASN A 331 9.32 -2.91 4.12
N LEU A 332 9.25 -3.26 5.38
CA LEU A 332 8.44 -4.32 5.94
C LEU A 332 7.61 -3.73 7.06
N GLY A 333 6.28 -3.89 7.00
CA GLY A 333 5.35 -3.32 7.96
C GLY A 333 4.22 -2.52 7.30
N GLU A 334 3.79 -1.45 7.95
CA GLU A 334 2.64 -0.66 7.48
C GLU A 334 2.80 0.84 7.71
N ARG A 335 2.06 1.61 6.90
CA ARG A 335 1.87 3.05 7.05
C ARG A 335 0.39 3.38 6.88
N ALA A 336 -0.13 4.21 7.77
CA ALA A 336 -1.49 4.69 7.65
C ALA A 336 -1.56 6.20 7.86
N GLN A 337 -2.52 6.81 7.17
CA GLN A 337 -2.79 8.24 7.30
C GLN A 337 -4.29 8.46 7.36
N TRP A 338 -4.66 9.36 8.25
CA TRP A 338 -6.04 9.81 8.43
C TRP A 338 -6.09 11.33 8.40
N ILE A 339 -7.17 11.85 7.88
CA ILE A 339 -7.45 13.30 7.93
C ILE A 339 -8.67 13.55 8.81
N PHE A 340 -8.58 14.60 9.61
CA PHE A 340 -9.70 15.03 10.45
C PHE A 340 -10.71 15.84 9.61
N ASP A 341 -11.95 15.34 9.48
CA ASP A 341 -13.03 15.96 8.68
C ASP A 341 -13.87 16.98 9.47
N GLY A 342 -13.44 17.32 10.68
CA GLY A 342 -14.19 18.15 11.61
C GLY A 342 -14.98 17.37 12.68
N LYS A 343 -15.11 16.04 12.53
CA LYS A 343 -15.81 15.15 13.45
C LYS A 343 -15.00 13.92 13.81
N ILE A 344 -14.47 13.22 12.81
CA ILE A 344 -13.70 11.99 12.95
C ILE A 344 -12.46 12.03 12.05
N PHE A 345 -11.55 11.13 12.30
CA PHE A 345 -10.40 10.88 11.44
C PHE A 345 -10.78 9.87 10.35
N GLN A 346 -10.80 10.33 9.09
CA GLN A 346 -11.11 9.52 7.93
C GLN A 346 -9.83 8.86 7.38
N PRO A 347 -9.82 7.54 7.09
CA PRO A 347 -8.67 6.88 6.50
C PRO A 347 -8.48 7.37 5.06
N VAL A 348 -7.30 7.92 4.76
CA VAL A 348 -6.99 8.48 3.43
C VAL A 348 -5.90 7.72 2.70
N ASN A 349 -5.01 7.05 3.43
CA ASN A 349 -3.96 6.23 2.84
C ASN A 349 -3.61 5.09 3.79
N TYR A 350 -3.52 3.88 3.26
CA TYR A 350 -2.96 2.74 3.94
C TYR A 350 -2.07 1.96 3.00
N GLN A 351 -0.85 1.74 3.42
CA GLN A 351 0.19 1.01 2.70
C GLN A 351 0.65 -0.15 3.58
N PHE A 352 0.86 -1.30 2.96
CA PHE A 352 1.28 -2.50 3.69
C PHE A 352 2.24 -3.33 2.84
N SER A 353 3.33 -3.78 3.46
CA SER A 353 4.26 -4.72 2.86
C SER A 353 4.61 -5.80 3.87
N ASN A 354 4.28 -7.05 3.53
CA ASN A 354 4.70 -8.25 4.27
C ASN A 354 5.97 -8.88 3.68
N VAL A 355 6.59 -8.21 2.70
CA VAL A 355 7.84 -8.62 2.07
C VAL A 355 8.85 -7.50 2.15
N CYS A 356 10.11 -7.88 2.26
CA CYS A 356 11.21 -6.91 2.30
C CYS A 356 11.30 -6.19 0.95
N GLY A 357 10.84 -4.95 0.90
CA GLY A 357 10.96 -4.06 -0.24
C GLY A 357 12.11 -3.08 -0.05
N ARG A 358 12.48 -2.37 -1.11
CA ARG A 358 13.53 -1.36 -1.09
C ARG A 358 13.01 0.03 -1.43
N GLY A 359 13.65 1.02 -0.85
CA GLY A 359 13.41 2.42 -1.15
C GLY A 359 12.08 2.98 -0.62
N LYS A 360 11.62 4.06 -1.23
CA LYS A 360 10.47 4.86 -0.79
C LYS A 360 9.10 4.29 -1.18
N TYR A 361 9.04 3.23 -1.97
CA TYR A 361 7.80 2.74 -2.57
C TYR A 361 7.16 1.63 -1.73
N TRP A 362 6.12 2.00 -0.99
CA TRP A 362 5.26 1.07 -0.26
C TRP A 362 4.04 0.72 -1.10
N PRO A 363 3.62 -0.57 -1.17
CA PRO A 363 2.39 -0.93 -1.86
C PRO A 363 1.17 -0.29 -1.21
N SER A 364 0.39 0.48 -2.00
CA SER A 364 -0.87 1.06 -1.52
C SER A 364 -1.95 -0.01 -1.46
N VAL A 365 -2.63 -0.10 -0.34
CA VAL A 365 -3.78 -0.99 -0.08
C VAL A 365 -5.09 -0.20 -0.12
N TRP A 366 -5.12 0.94 0.56
CA TRP A 366 -6.26 1.83 0.59
C TRP A 366 -5.82 3.24 0.21
N ALA A 367 -6.60 3.88 -0.67
CA ALA A 367 -6.36 5.26 -1.07
C ALA A 367 -7.69 6.01 -1.21
N MET A 368 -7.74 7.23 -0.69
CA MET A 368 -8.85 8.15 -0.91
C MET A 368 -8.63 8.90 -2.23
N PRO A 369 -9.62 8.95 -3.16
CA PRO A 369 -9.46 9.68 -4.41
C PRO A 369 -9.11 11.14 -4.20
N GLY A 370 -8.04 11.59 -4.87
CA GLY A 370 -7.56 12.97 -4.77
C GLY A 370 -6.61 13.22 -3.58
N TYR A 371 -6.33 12.21 -2.77
CA TYR A 371 -5.33 12.28 -1.71
C TYR A 371 -3.99 11.68 -2.19
N PRO A 372 -2.85 12.32 -1.93
CA PRO A 372 -1.54 11.76 -2.29
C PRO A 372 -1.29 10.42 -1.61
N THR A 373 -0.78 9.44 -2.35
CA THR A 373 -0.39 8.11 -1.85
C THR A 373 1.12 7.93 -1.72
N GLU A 374 1.88 9.03 -1.89
CA GLU A 374 3.34 9.06 -1.82
C GLU A 374 3.81 10.21 -0.97
#